data_19600702891ebd739605797f9703f057
#
_entry.id   19600702891ebd739605797f9703f057
#
_cell.length_a   1.000
_cell.length_b   1.000
_cell.length_c   1.000
_cell.angle_alpha   90.00
_cell.angle_beta   90.00
_cell.angle_gamma   90.00
#
_symmetry.space_group_name_H-M   'P 1'
#
loop_
_entity.id
_entity.type
_entity.pdbx_description
1 polymer ?
#
loop_
_entity_poly.entity_id
_entity_poly.type
_entity_poly.pdbx_seq_one_letter_code
_entity_poly.pdbx_strand_id
1 'polypeptide(L)'
;MELTPREKDKLLIFTAGLLAERRKARGLKLNYPEAIALISAAIMEGARDGRSVAELMHYGTTLLGRDDVMDGIAELIPDIQVEATFPDGTKLVTVHDPNG
;
A
#
# COMPACT_ATOMS: atom_id res chain seq x y z
N MET A 1 -22.18 -13.00 7.42
CA MET A 1 -21.19 -13.10 6.34
C MET A 1 -19.93 -13.73 6.88
N GLU A 2 -19.44 -14.76 6.20
CA GLU A 2 -18.21 -15.41 6.60
C GLU A 2 -17.10 -15.08 5.62
N LEU A 3 -16.01 -14.53 6.16
CA LEU A 3 -14.84 -14.18 5.38
C LEU A 3 -13.72 -15.16 5.67
N THR A 4 -12.94 -15.50 4.65
CA THR A 4 -11.71 -16.28 4.85
C THR A 4 -10.70 -15.44 5.64
N PRO A 5 -9.71 -16.08 6.31
CA PRO A 5 -8.64 -15.33 6.98
C PRO A 5 -7.93 -14.36 6.04
N ARG A 6 -7.69 -14.75 4.78
CA ARG A 6 -7.04 -13.89 3.79
C ARG A 6 -7.90 -12.66 3.48
N GLU A 7 -9.21 -12.83 3.35
CA GLU A 7 -10.12 -11.71 3.11
C GLU A 7 -10.14 -10.75 4.30
N LYS A 8 -10.12 -11.29 5.53
CA LYS A 8 -10.05 -10.46 6.74
C LYS A 8 -8.76 -9.65 6.78
N ASP A 9 -7.63 -10.26 6.46
CA ASP A 9 -6.33 -9.58 6.44
C ASP A 9 -6.34 -8.43 5.44
N LYS A 10 -6.90 -8.65 4.25
CA LYS A 10 -6.99 -7.60 3.23
C LYS A 10 -7.90 -6.46 3.66
N LEU A 11 -9.01 -6.76 4.31
CA LEU A 11 -9.89 -5.72 4.86
C LEU A 11 -9.21 -4.91 5.96
N LEU A 12 -8.40 -5.55 6.80
CA LEU A 12 -7.63 -4.84 7.82
C LEU A 12 -6.61 -3.91 7.20
N ILE A 13 -5.91 -4.36 6.18
CA ILE A 13 -4.95 -3.52 5.44
C ILE A 13 -5.67 -2.33 4.81
N PHE A 14 -6.81 -2.56 4.17
CA PHE A 14 -7.59 -1.50 3.56
C PHE A 14 -8.04 -0.48 4.60
N THR A 15 -8.55 -0.92 5.73
CA THR A 15 -8.99 -0.04 6.82
C THR A 15 -7.83 0.77 7.38
N ALA A 16 -6.69 0.12 7.61
CA ALA A 16 -5.48 0.80 8.07
C ALA A 16 -4.99 1.83 7.04
N GLY A 17 -5.12 1.51 5.75
CA GLY A 17 -4.79 2.44 4.67
C GLY A 17 -5.67 3.66 4.67
N LEU A 18 -6.98 3.50 4.87
CA LEU A 18 -7.91 4.63 4.98
C LEU A 18 -7.57 5.53 6.16
N LEU A 19 -7.23 4.94 7.30
CA LEU A 19 -6.83 5.69 8.47
C LEU A 19 -5.55 6.48 8.19
N ALA A 20 -4.58 5.85 7.53
CA ALA A 20 -3.34 6.50 7.16
C ALA A 20 -3.58 7.69 6.22
N GLU A 21 -4.47 7.53 5.23
CA GLU A 21 -4.84 8.63 4.33
C GLU A 21 -5.41 9.82 5.08
N ARG A 22 -6.28 9.57 6.05
CA ARG A 22 -6.87 10.63 6.86
C ARG A 22 -5.83 11.34 7.71
N ARG A 23 -4.88 10.60 8.26
CA ARG A 23 -3.79 11.18 9.04
C ARG A 23 -2.87 12.03 8.16
N LYS A 24 -2.52 11.52 6.99
CA LYS A 24 -1.72 12.27 6.01
C LYS A 24 -2.42 13.56 5.60
N ALA A 25 -3.73 13.50 5.34
CA ALA A 25 -4.51 14.67 4.95
C ALA A 25 -4.52 15.78 6.02
N ARG A 26 -4.34 15.41 7.29
CA ARG A 26 -4.22 16.36 8.38
C ARG A 26 -2.80 16.88 8.59
N GLY A 27 -1.87 16.50 7.72
CA GLY A 27 -0.48 16.91 7.83
C GLY A 27 0.38 16.09 8.77
N LEU A 28 -0.12 14.95 9.26
CA LEU A 28 0.67 14.07 10.12
C LEU A 28 1.63 13.24 9.29
N LYS A 29 2.83 13.05 9.81
CA LYS A 29 3.81 12.14 9.18
C LYS A 29 3.46 10.71 9.57
N LEU A 30 3.51 9.80 8.59
CA LEU A 30 3.09 8.43 8.80
C LEU A 30 4.18 7.60 9.45
N ASN A 31 3.77 6.66 10.31
CA ASN A 31 4.68 5.68 10.89
C ASN A 31 4.81 4.48 9.96
N TYR A 32 5.60 3.47 10.37
CA TYR A 32 5.89 2.30 9.55
C TYR A 32 4.63 1.55 9.10
N PRO A 33 3.73 1.09 10.00
CA PRO A 33 2.54 0.36 9.55
C PRO A 33 1.58 1.21 8.74
N GLU A 34 1.48 2.51 9.02
CA GLU A 34 0.63 3.41 8.24
C GLU A 34 1.12 3.55 6.80
N ALA A 35 2.42 3.73 6.62
CA ALA A 35 3.00 3.86 5.28
C ALA A 35 2.80 2.58 4.46
N ILE A 36 3.07 1.42 5.06
CA ILE A 36 2.87 0.13 4.39
C ILE A 36 1.40 -0.08 4.03
N ALA A 37 0.49 0.21 4.96
CA ALA A 37 -0.94 0.00 4.73
C ALA A 37 -1.48 0.89 3.62
N LEU A 38 -1.08 2.16 3.59
CA LEU A 38 -1.53 3.10 2.57
C LEU A 38 -1.13 2.62 1.17
N ILE A 39 0.14 2.26 1.00
CA ILE A 39 0.65 1.80 -0.30
C ILE A 39 0.01 0.48 -0.69
N SER A 40 -0.06 -0.48 0.24
CA SER A 40 -0.63 -1.80 -0.02
C SER A 40 -2.10 -1.71 -0.44
N ALA A 41 -2.90 -0.90 0.26
CA ALA A 41 -4.31 -0.72 -0.08
C ALA A 41 -4.47 -0.11 -1.48
N ALA A 42 -3.66 0.88 -1.83
CA ALA A 42 -3.70 1.50 -3.15
C ALA A 42 -3.35 0.51 -4.26
N ILE A 43 -2.36 -0.36 -4.03
CA ILE A 43 -1.98 -1.42 -4.99
C ILE A 43 -3.13 -2.41 -5.16
N MET A 44 -3.74 -2.86 -4.06
CA MET A 44 -4.86 -3.81 -4.13
C MET A 44 -6.04 -3.24 -4.92
N GLU A 45 -6.37 -1.97 -4.69
CA GLU A 45 -7.46 -1.31 -5.42
C GLU A 45 -7.11 -1.09 -6.88
N GLY A 46 -5.87 -0.73 -7.18
CA GLY A 46 -5.40 -0.60 -8.56
C GLY A 46 -5.49 -1.91 -9.33
N ALA A 47 -5.18 -3.03 -8.69
CA ALA A 47 -5.33 -4.36 -9.29
C ALA A 47 -6.80 -4.66 -9.58
N ARG A 48 -7.69 -4.31 -8.67
CA ARG A 48 -9.14 -4.48 -8.85
C ARG A 48 -9.65 -3.64 -10.01
N ASP A 49 -9.07 -2.46 -10.24
CA ASP A 49 -9.41 -1.58 -11.34
C ASP A 49 -8.88 -2.08 -12.69
N GLY A 50 -8.09 -3.14 -12.70
CA GLY A 50 -7.56 -3.72 -13.93
C GLY A 50 -6.22 -3.14 -14.40
N ARG A 51 -5.52 -2.38 -13.54
CA ARG A 51 -4.19 -1.87 -13.89
C ARG A 51 -3.18 -3.02 -13.92
N SER A 52 -2.14 -2.88 -14.73
CA SER A 52 -1.12 -3.92 -14.86
C SER A 52 -0.16 -3.92 -13.66
N VAL A 53 0.55 -5.04 -13.48
CA VAL A 53 1.60 -5.13 -12.46
C VAL A 53 2.64 -4.02 -12.66
N ALA A 54 3.09 -3.81 -13.90
CA ALA A 54 4.09 -2.79 -14.21
C ALA A 54 3.61 -1.38 -13.84
N GLU A 55 2.37 -1.06 -14.17
CA GLU A 55 1.77 0.23 -13.81
C GLU A 55 1.74 0.42 -12.29
N LEU A 56 1.35 -0.62 -11.55
CA LEU A 56 1.23 -0.55 -10.10
C LEU A 56 2.59 -0.48 -9.41
N MET A 57 3.62 -1.13 -9.95
CA MET A 57 4.98 -1.00 -9.44
C MET A 57 5.44 0.47 -9.50
N HIS A 58 5.14 1.15 -10.57
CA HIS A 58 5.45 2.58 -10.70
C HIS A 58 4.54 3.44 -9.80
N TYR A 59 3.24 3.18 -9.85
CA TYR A 59 2.25 3.92 -9.07
C TYR A 59 2.60 3.92 -7.57
N GLY A 60 3.02 2.78 -7.05
CA GLY A 60 3.40 2.65 -5.65
C GLY A 60 4.53 3.58 -5.23
N THR A 61 5.40 3.99 -6.15
CA THR A 61 6.49 4.92 -5.86
C THR A 61 6.05 6.37 -5.81
N THR A 62 4.82 6.67 -6.24
CA THR A 62 4.30 8.04 -6.34
C THR A 62 3.43 8.45 -5.16
N LEU A 63 3.10 7.54 -4.27
CA LEU A 63 2.09 7.75 -3.23
C LEU A 63 2.62 8.50 -2.02
N LEU A 64 3.83 8.20 -1.59
CA LEU A 64 4.46 8.81 -0.41
C LEU A 64 5.89 9.21 -0.73
N GLY A 65 6.24 10.46 -0.41
CA GLY A 65 7.63 10.90 -0.42
C GLY A 65 8.25 10.76 0.97
N ARG A 66 9.55 11.06 1.06
CA ARG A 66 10.27 11.02 2.34
C ARG A 66 9.66 11.95 3.39
N ASP A 67 9.11 13.08 2.95
CA ASP A 67 8.51 14.08 3.85
C ASP A 67 7.14 13.65 4.38
N ASP A 68 6.53 12.62 3.80
CA ASP A 68 5.22 12.14 4.23
C ASP A 68 5.33 11.13 5.37
N VAL A 69 6.52 10.67 5.69
CA VAL A 69 6.77 9.65 6.72
C VAL A 69 7.69 10.20 7.80
N MET A 70 7.62 9.59 8.98
CA MET A 70 8.48 9.95 10.11
C MET A 70 9.94 9.67 9.79
N ASP A 71 10.85 10.34 10.50
CA ASP A 71 12.28 10.15 10.33
C ASP A 71 12.67 8.67 10.48
N GLY A 72 13.49 8.19 9.56
CA GLY A 72 13.97 6.81 9.57
C GLY A 72 13.03 5.80 8.93
N ILE A 73 11.79 6.16 8.64
CA ILE A 73 10.81 5.22 8.07
C ILE A 73 11.19 4.84 6.64
N ALA A 74 11.62 5.80 5.82
CA ALA A 74 11.98 5.51 4.43
C ALA A 74 13.09 4.45 4.35
N GLU A 75 14.06 4.51 5.25
CA GLU A 75 15.18 3.57 5.32
C GLU A 75 14.75 2.18 5.80
N LEU A 76 13.65 2.09 6.56
CA LEU A 76 13.10 0.82 7.03
C LEU A 76 12.27 0.10 5.97
N ILE A 77 11.91 0.79 4.87
CA ILE A 77 11.06 0.22 3.82
C ILE A 77 11.81 0.28 2.48
N PRO A 78 12.78 -0.63 2.25
CA PRO A 78 13.49 -0.68 0.96
C PRO A 78 12.58 -1.13 -0.17
N ASP A 79 11.61 -1.98 0.12
CA ASP A 79 10.58 -2.39 -0.81
C ASP A 79 9.31 -2.82 -0.06
N ILE A 80 8.22 -2.92 -0.81
CA ILE A 80 6.96 -3.46 -0.30
C ILE A 80 6.49 -4.52 -1.28
N GLN A 81 6.11 -5.68 -0.77
CA GLN A 81 5.53 -6.75 -1.57
C GLN A 81 4.05 -6.88 -1.23
N VAL A 82 3.20 -6.78 -2.25
CA VAL A 82 1.75 -6.79 -2.09
C VAL A 82 1.16 -7.90 -2.94
N GLU A 83 0.48 -8.84 -2.31
CA GLU A 83 -0.31 -9.84 -3.03
C GLU A 83 -1.65 -9.20 -3.37
N ALA A 84 -1.96 -9.09 -4.66
CA ALA A 84 -3.16 -8.45 -5.14
C ALA A 84 -3.89 -9.34 -6.14
N THR A 85 -5.22 -9.23 -6.19
CA THR A 85 -6.05 -9.99 -7.10
C THR A 85 -6.40 -9.13 -8.31
N PHE A 86 -5.85 -9.54 -9.44
CA PHE A 86 -6.10 -8.91 -10.75
C PHE A 86 -7.26 -9.64 -11.44
N PRO A 87 -7.82 -9.07 -12.52
CA PRO A 87 -8.90 -9.76 -13.26
C PRO A 87 -8.52 -11.17 -13.74
N ASP A 88 -7.23 -11.42 -13.99
CA ASP A 88 -6.73 -12.71 -14.47
C ASP A 88 -6.04 -13.55 -13.38
N GLY A 89 -6.17 -13.17 -12.13
CA GLY A 89 -5.67 -13.96 -11.01
C GLY A 89 -4.83 -13.18 -10.01
N THR A 90 -4.39 -13.89 -8.98
CA THR A 90 -3.59 -13.30 -7.89
C THR A 90 -2.12 -13.23 -8.31
N LYS A 91 -1.50 -12.08 -8.10
CA LYS A 91 -0.10 -11.82 -8.44
C LYS A 91 0.57 -11.04 -7.32
N LEU A 92 1.90 -11.15 -7.27
CA LEU A 92 2.71 -10.36 -6.34
C LEU A 92 3.19 -9.10 -7.05
N VAL A 93 2.96 -7.95 -6.41
CA VAL A 93 3.48 -6.66 -6.88
C VAL A 93 4.56 -6.22 -5.92
N THR A 94 5.76 -5.97 -6.43
CA THR A 94 6.88 -5.46 -5.63
C THR A 94 7.08 -3.99 -5.97
N VAL A 95 6.99 -3.13 -4.96
CA VAL A 95 7.27 -1.70 -5.09
C VAL A 95 8.64 -1.44 -4.50
N HIS A 96 9.59 -1.06 -5.34
CA HIS A 96 10.96 -0.76 -4.91
C HIS A 96 11.07 0.70 -4.50
N ASP A 97 11.74 0.94 -3.38
CA ASP A 97 12.04 2.28 -2.87
C ASP A 97 10.79 3.17 -2.83
N PRO A 98 9.73 2.74 -2.13
CA PRO A 98 8.41 3.40 -2.19
C PRO A 98 8.41 4.83 -1.65
N ASN A 99 9.36 5.17 -0.78
CA ASN A 99 9.44 6.51 -0.17
C ASN A 99 10.68 7.27 -0.67
N GLY A 100 11.27 6.77 -1.72
CA GLY A 100 12.46 7.37 -2.31
C GLY A 100 12.14 8.58 -3.14
#